data_f9155f6015c4e625d26c91c9c5e78cba
#
_entry.id   f9155f6015c4e625d26c91c9c5e78cba
#
_cell.length_a   1.000
_cell.length_b   1.000
_cell.length_c   1.000
_cell.angle_alpha   90.00
_cell.angle_beta   90.00
_cell.angle_gamma   90.00
#
_symmetry.space_group_name_H-M   'P 1'
#
loop_
_entity.id
_entity.type
_entity.pdbx_description
1 polymer ?
#
loop_
_entity_poly.entity_id
_entity_poly.type
_entity_poly.pdbx_seq_one_letter_code
_entity_poly.pdbx_strand_id
1 'polypeptide(L)'
;MRKNLTGKTILILAILLVFVGGIIGIPNGFSPAAFKQSFTDRIHLGLDLSGGTHLILQVMVAEAVGSSSDTDLARILTDLKTAGATGATATKPDPKGQPGVIRVAGIPIDKDNAVRSSLEGQFSTQYNIQSGADSSYTLTMKPSVLRDIESRALEQSRETIYERIDRLGVSEPLVEIYGPGTNEILVELPGIEDAGRVRDVIQSTARLEIHEVLGGPYTDEQTALQSNGGTLPPNSELLKSETSAGAGGFYLLNRIPIVSGTEFRDAQPSTDSNGRPDVSFTLTTSGGNNFYKYTSANIGKSMAIVLDNSVREVATINGAIRDQGVIEGGGISKEEAGNLSLMLRTGALPASIHFLEERTIGPSLGADSIRHGVEAAVGGLLAVLIFMLFYYHGAGINADLALILNLVILLGFMGYAHATLTLPGIAGVILTIGMGVDSNVLIFERIREELRAGKSTAAAVDQGFHHAFQTIIDTHVTTIVSAAILFLFGTGPVKGFAVTLTFGLLANIFTAVFVSRVIFEANLNRRPRGEPISIG
;
A
#
# COMPACT_ATOMS: atom_id res chain seq x y z
N MET A 1 -33.90 9.40 -40.58
CA MET A 1 -33.71 9.69 -39.13
C MET A 1 -34.77 9.07 -38.17
N ARG A 2 -35.82 8.38 -38.64
CA ARG A 2 -36.86 7.81 -37.77
C ARG A 2 -36.54 6.42 -37.14
N LYS A 3 -35.50 5.73 -37.57
CA LYS A 3 -35.15 4.38 -37.08
C LYS A 3 -34.25 4.48 -35.87
N ASN A 4 -34.72 4.07 -34.68
CA ASN A 4 -34.02 3.86 -33.41
C ASN A 4 -34.02 4.98 -32.35
N LEU A 5 -34.86 6.02 -32.40
CA LEU A 5 -34.92 6.99 -31.29
C LEU A 5 -35.29 6.31 -29.96
N THR A 6 -36.30 5.42 -30.02
CA THR A 6 -36.73 4.64 -28.84
C THR A 6 -35.58 3.78 -28.28
N GLY A 7 -34.80 3.11 -29.17
CA GLY A 7 -33.66 2.31 -28.73
C GLY A 7 -32.55 3.16 -28.08
N LYS A 8 -32.24 4.35 -28.65
CA LYS A 8 -31.27 5.30 -28.07
C LYS A 8 -31.74 5.82 -26.70
N THR A 9 -33.02 6.14 -26.56
CA THR A 9 -33.61 6.59 -25.28
C THR A 9 -33.56 5.49 -24.23
N ILE A 10 -33.91 4.25 -24.59
CA ILE A 10 -33.79 3.09 -23.68
C ILE A 10 -32.34 2.89 -23.23
N LEU A 11 -31.37 3.02 -24.15
CA LEU A 11 -29.94 2.92 -23.80
C LEU A 11 -29.53 3.99 -22.79
N ILE A 12 -29.95 5.26 -23.00
CA ILE A 12 -29.65 6.35 -22.06
C ILE A 12 -30.25 6.05 -20.69
N LEU A 13 -31.50 5.61 -20.62
CA LEU A 13 -32.17 5.27 -19.37
C LEU A 13 -31.51 4.07 -18.67
N ALA A 14 -31.08 3.06 -19.42
CA ALA A 14 -30.36 1.90 -18.87
C ALA A 14 -29.02 2.31 -18.28
N ILE A 15 -28.22 3.14 -18.98
CA ILE A 15 -26.96 3.68 -18.48
C ILE A 15 -27.19 4.52 -17.22
N LEU A 16 -28.19 5.41 -17.24
CA LEU A 16 -28.56 6.21 -16.07
C LEU A 16 -28.89 5.33 -14.87
N LEU A 17 -29.74 4.30 -15.07
CA LEU A 17 -30.14 3.38 -14.00
C LEU A 17 -28.92 2.63 -13.41
N VAL A 18 -27.99 2.20 -14.26
CA VAL A 18 -26.74 1.56 -13.81
C VAL A 18 -25.95 2.52 -12.92
N PHE A 19 -25.70 3.75 -13.37
CA PHE A 19 -24.88 4.68 -12.59
C PHE A 19 -25.59 5.24 -11.35
N VAL A 20 -26.91 5.40 -11.38
CA VAL A 20 -27.69 5.68 -10.17
C VAL A 20 -27.57 4.52 -9.16
N GLY A 21 -27.57 3.27 -9.65
CA GLY A 21 -27.26 2.10 -8.83
C GLY A 21 -25.85 2.13 -8.25
N GLY A 22 -24.87 2.70 -8.96
CA GLY A 22 -23.51 2.93 -8.45
C GLY A 22 -23.45 3.93 -7.28
N ILE A 23 -24.27 4.98 -7.35
CA ILE A 23 -24.36 6.00 -6.29
C ILE A 23 -25.08 5.44 -5.06
N ILE A 24 -26.23 4.83 -5.26
CA ILE A 24 -27.13 4.42 -4.17
C ILE A 24 -26.72 3.05 -3.60
N GLY A 25 -26.10 2.18 -4.41
CA GLY A 25 -25.84 0.80 -4.05
C GLY A 25 -27.14 0.00 -3.92
N ILE A 26 -27.10 -1.08 -3.13
CA ILE A 26 -28.28 -1.86 -2.73
C ILE A 26 -28.54 -1.51 -1.25
N PRO A 27 -29.46 -0.57 -0.97
CA PRO A 27 -29.72 -0.15 0.40
C PRO A 27 -30.38 -1.29 1.20
N ASN A 28 -29.99 -1.44 2.46
CA ASN A 28 -30.55 -2.42 3.40
C ASN A 28 -31.99 -2.04 3.85
N GLY A 29 -32.75 -1.33 3.01
CA GLY A 29 -34.12 -0.89 3.27
C GLY A 29 -34.49 0.37 2.49
N PHE A 30 -35.78 0.71 2.45
CA PHE A 30 -36.31 1.90 1.76
C PHE A 30 -36.50 3.10 2.69
N SER A 31 -35.63 3.30 3.70
CA SER A 31 -35.66 4.46 4.58
C SER A 31 -34.66 5.53 4.13
N PRO A 32 -34.90 6.85 4.36
CA PRO A 32 -33.93 7.90 4.07
C PRO A 32 -32.57 7.67 4.75
N ALA A 33 -32.56 7.07 5.94
CA ALA A 33 -31.36 6.73 6.67
C ALA A 33 -30.56 5.61 5.97
N ALA A 34 -31.24 4.57 5.45
CA ALA A 34 -30.61 3.49 4.71
C ALA A 34 -29.98 3.99 3.39
N PHE A 35 -30.66 4.91 2.69
CA PHE A 35 -30.10 5.54 1.49
C PHE A 35 -28.88 6.42 1.81
N LYS A 36 -28.93 7.20 2.90
CA LYS A 36 -27.80 8.02 3.34
C LYS A 36 -26.61 7.14 3.70
N GLN A 37 -26.82 6.08 4.44
CA GLN A 37 -25.76 5.15 4.83
C GLN A 37 -25.14 4.48 3.60
N SER A 38 -25.98 3.96 2.68
CA SER A 38 -25.50 3.32 1.45
C SER A 38 -24.70 4.27 0.56
N PHE A 39 -25.08 5.55 0.50
CA PHE A 39 -24.33 6.59 -0.19
C PHE A 39 -22.96 6.85 0.48
N THR A 40 -22.91 6.93 1.81
CA THR A 40 -21.67 7.15 2.56
C THR A 40 -20.72 5.95 2.43
N ASP A 41 -21.27 4.74 2.39
CA ASP A 41 -20.50 3.50 2.24
C ASP A 41 -19.92 3.30 0.82
N ARG A 42 -20.40 4.08 -0.17
CA ARG A 42 -19.98 3.98 -1.57
C ARG A 42 -19.02 5.05 -2.02
N ILE A 43 -19.11 6.24 -1.46
CA ILE A 43 -18.22 7.35 -1.79
C ILE A 43 -17.23 7.51 -0.65
N HIS A 44 -16.03 6.97 -0.87
CA HIS A 44 -14.94 7.03 0.09
C HIS A 44 -14.32 8.42 0.09
N LEU A 45 -14.11 8.98 1.29
CA LEU A 45 -13.52 10.31 1.45
C LEU A 45 -12.00 10.15 1.68
N GLY A 46 -11.20 10.87 0.93
CA GLY A 46 -9.76 10.95 1.17
C GLY A 46 -9.41 11.60 2.50
N LEU A 47 -8.15 11.47 2.88
CA LEU A 47 -7.61 11.99 4.13
C LEU A 47 -7.89 13.49 4.34
N ASP A 48 -7.80 14.27 3.27
CA ASP A 48 -8.02 15.72 3.26
C ASP A 48 -9.46 16.12 3.63
N LEU A 49 -10.42 15.20 3.47
CA LEU A 49 -11.84 15.43 3.73
C LEU A 49 -12.33 14.75 5.00
N SER A 50 -11.86 13.53 5.28
CA SER A 50 -12.25 12.78 6.49
C SER A 50 -11.43 13.19 7.72
N GLY A 51 -10.29 13.86 7.51
CA GLY A 51 -9.23 13.97 8.51
C GLY A 51 -8.51 12.64 8.68
N GLY A 52 -7.45 12.61 9.46
CA GLY A 52 -6.69 11.40 9.74
C GLY A 52 -5.18 11.62 9.67
N THR A 53 -4.42 10.53 9.55
CA THR A 53 -2.96 10.55 9.60
C THR A 53 -2.33 10.14 8.27
N HIS A 54 -1.36 10.94 7.82
CA HIS A 54 -0.51 10.70 6.66
C HIS A 54 0.91 10.40 7.13
N LEU A 55 1.49 9.31 6.67
CA LEU A 55 2.82 8.86 7.03
C LEU A 55 3.62 8.54 5.78
N ILE A 56 4.89 8.94 5.75
CA ILE A 56 5.88 8.45 4.79
C ILE A 56 6.90 7.63 5.58
N LEU A 57 7.03 6.36 5.20
CA LEU A 57 7.83 5.35 5.88
C LEU A 57 8.96 4.91 4.97
N GLN A 58 10.21 4.92 5.47
CA GLN A 58 11.36 4.37 4.77
C GLN A 58 11.64 2.96 5.26
N VAL A 59 11.71 2.01 4.34
CA VAL A 59 12.09 0.62 4.61
C VAL A 59 13.61 0.48 4.51
N MET A 60 14.25 -0.04 5.55
CA MET A 60 15.69 -0.26 5.61
C MET A 60 16.09 -1.54 4.89
N VAL A 61 15.88 -1.60 3.59
CA VAL A 61 16.05 -2.81 2.75
C VAL A 61 17.42 -3.48 2.86
N ALA A 62 18.46 -2.73 3.26
CA ALA A 62 19.79 -3.27 3.52
C ALA A 62 19.79 -4.33 4.65
N GLU A 63 18.86 -4.24 5.61
CA GLU A 63 18.70 -5.24 6.66
C GLU A 63 18.17 -6.56 6.11
N ALA A 64 17.23 -6.51 5.15
CA ALA A 64 16.73 -7.70 4.47
C ALA A 64 17.84 -8.42 3.68
N VAL A 65 18.72 -7.66 3.02
CA VAL A 65 19.94 -8.19 2.39
C VAL A 65 20.85 -8.84 3.44
N GLY A 66 21.01 -8.18 4.59
CA GLY A 66 21.76 -8.69 5.72
C GLY A 66 21.25 -10.04 6.23
N SER A 67 19.95 -10.15 6.46
CA SER A 67 19.29 -11.37 6.93
C SER A 67 19.38 -12.51 5.90
N SER A 68 19.19 -12.20 4.60
CA SER A 68 19.37 -13.18 3.53
C SER A 68 20.80 -13.74 3.48
N SER A 69 21.79 -12.86 3.57
CA SER A 69 23.21 -13.27 3.57
C SER A 69 23.63 -13.99 4.85
N ASP A 70 22.98 -13.76 6.00
CA ASP A 70 23.19 -14.53 7.24
C ASP A 70 22.70 -15.98 7.08
N THR A 71 21.57 -16.17 6.39
CA THR A 71 21.07 -17.50 6.02
C THR A 71 22.06 -18.24 5.11
N ASP A 72 22.59 -17.55 4.10
CA ASP A 72 23.59 -18.15 3.19
C ASP A 72 24.90 -18.43 3.92
N LEU A 73 25.33 -17.56 4.83
CA LEU A 73 26.49 -17.79 5.68
C LEU A 73 26.34 -19.08 6.53
N ALA A 74 25.15 -19.32 7.08
CA ALA A 74 24.87 -20.54 7.83
C ALA A 74 25.00 -21.81 6.95
N ARG A 75 24.50 -21.71 5.70
CA ARG A 75 24.64 -22.79 4.71
C ARG A 75 26.11 -23.03 4.35
N ILE A 76 26.87 -21.96 4.07
CA ILE A 76 28.31 -22.04 3.79
C ILE A 76 29.05 -22.73 4.93
N LEU A 77 28.77 -22.36 6.19
CA LEU A 77 29.39 -23.01 7.35
C LEU A 77 29.07 -24.50 7.44
N THR A 78 27.86 -24.91 7.06
CA THR A 78 27.45 -26.31 7.01
C THR A 78 28.19 -27.06 5.89
N ASP A 79 28.31 -26.45 4.72
CA ASP A 79 29.01 -27.01 3.56
C ASP A 79 30.52 -27.16 3.83
N LEU A 80 31.15 -26.18 4.49
CA LEU A 80 32.55 -26.26 4.91
C LEU A 80 32.79 -27.45 5.83
N LYS A 81 31.91 -27.69 6.80
CA LYS A 81 31.96 -28.88 7.67
C LYS A 81 31.80 -30.18 6.87
N THR A 82 30.85 -30.22 5.93
CA THR A 82 30.59 -31.38 5.09
C THR A 82 31.76 -31.69 4.15
N ALA A 83 32.42 -30.65 3.62
CA ALA A 83 33.64 -30.78 2.82
C ALA A 83 34.88 -31.18 3.63
N GLY A 84 34.79 -31.30 4.97
CA GLY A 84 35.87 -31.65 5.86
C GLY A 84 36.84 -30.50 6.15
N ALA A 85 36.48 -29.26 5.85
CA ALA A 85 37.24 -28.05 6.13
C ALA A 85 36.90 -27.50 7.53
N THR A 86 37.12 -28.31 8.58
CA THR A 86 36.69 -27.99 9.97
C THR A 86 37.39 -26.78 10.59
N GLY A 87 38.50 -26.30 10.02
CA GLY A 87 39.20 -25.09 10.44
C GLY A 87 38.81 -23.83 9.67
N ALA A 88 38.00 -23.96 8.62
CA ALA A 88 37.59 -22.82 7.82
C ALA A 88 36.48 -22.01 8.51
N THR A 89 36.55 -20.69 8.31
CA THR A 89 35.58 -19.73 8.87
C THR A 89 34.88 -18.98 7.73
N ALA A 90 33.61 -18.68 7.92
CA ALA A 90 32.85 -17.77 7.05
C ALA A 90 32.36 -16.59 7.90
N THR A 91 32.64 -15.38 7.47
CA THR A 91 32.31 -14.15 8.21
C THR A 91 31.84 -13.05 7.25
N LYS A 92 31.13 -12.07 7.78
CA LYS A 92 30.81 -10.81 7.08
C LYS A 92 31.81 -9.73 7.53
N PRO A 93 32.69 -9.22 6.64
CA PRO A 93 33.70 -8.23 7.01
C PRO A 93 33.09 -6.90 7.45
N ASP A 94 32.02 -6.47 6.79
CA ASP A 94 31.27 -5.26 7.12
C ASP A 94 29.75 -5.55 7.03
N PRO A 95 29.14 -6.04 8.12
CA PRO A 95 27.74 -6.40 8.13
C PRO A 95 26.77 -5.24 7.90
N LYS A 96 27.19 -3.99 8.21
CA LYS A 96 26.35 -2.79 8.07
C LYS A 96 26.54 -2.08 6.72
N GLY A 97 27.79 -1.88 6.30
CA GLY A 97 28.08 -1.16 5.06
C GLY A 97 27.99 -2.04 3.81
N GLN A 98 28.32 -3.32 3.93
CA GLN A 98 28.29 -4.29 2.82
C GLN A 98 27.60 -5.60 3.24
N PRO A 99 26.29 -5.57 3.53
CA PRO A 99 25.57 -6.72 4.11
C PRO A 99 25.57 -7.96 3.20
N GLY A 100 25.74 -7.80 1.89
CA GLY A 100 25.77 -8.88 0.90
C GLY A 100 27.18 -9.45 0.61
N VAL A 101 28.19 -9.18 1.46
CA VAL A 101 29.55 -9.69 1.27
C VAL A 101 29.89 -10.71 2.35
N ILE A 102 30.29 -11.92 1.93
CA ILE A 102 30.74 -13.01 2.81
C ILE A 102 32.19 -13.37 2.45
N ARG A 103 33.03 -13.50 3.45
CA ARG A 103 34.42 -13.93 3.32
C ARG A 103 34.60 -15.30 3.96
N VAL A 104 35.15 -16.24 3.19
CA VAL A 104 35.52 -17.57 3.63
C VAL A 104 37.05 -17.63 3.71
N ALA A 105 37.62 -18.05 4.84
CA ALA A 105 39.03 -18.10 5.05
C ALA A 105 39.45 -19.33 5.91
N GLY A 106 40.76 -19.63 5.95
CA GLY A 106 41.27 -20.75 6.75
C GLY A 106 40.98 -22.12 6.14
N ILE A 107 40.82 -22.21 4.81
CA ILE A 107 40.58 -23.49 4.12
C ILE A 107 41.89 -24.26 4.00
N PRO A 108 41.96 -25.53 4.44
CA PRO A 108 43.10 -26.38 4.21
C PRO A 108 43.36 -26.59 2.71
N ILE A 109 44.64 -26.56 2.29
CA ILE A 109 45.03 -26.63 0.87
C ILE A 109 44.51 -27.92 0.19
N ASP A 110 44.48 -29.04 0.92
CA ASP A 110 43.95 -30.32 0.44
C ASP A 110 42.41 -30.32 0.23
N LYS A 111 41.71 -29.36 0.83
CA LYS A 111 40.23 -29.22 0.70
C LYS A 111 39.81 -28.09 -0.21
N ASP A 112 40.71 -27.28 -0.71
CA ASP A 112 40.43 -26.08 -1.49
C ASP A 112 39.54 -26.38 -2.72
N ASN A 113 39.88 -27.39 -3.50
CA ASN A 113 39.10 -27.77 -4.69
C ASN A 113 37.69 -28.25 -4.34
N ALA A 114 37.50 -28.99 -3.24
CA ALA A 114 36.20 -29.48 -2.80
C ALA A 114 35.31 -28.31 -2.33
N VAL A 115 35.87 -27.39 -1.55
CA VAL A 115 35.18 -26.18 -1.06
C VAL A 115 34.83 -25.28 -2.24
N ARG A 116 35.78 -25.02 -3.15
CA ARG A 116 35.53 -24.23 -4.35
C ARG A 116 34.38 -24.77 -5.18
N SER A 117 34.40 -26.07 -5.47
CA SER A 117 33.33 -26.72 -6.25
C SER A 117 31.97 -26.63 -5.56
N SER A 118 31.93 -26.74 -4.22
CA SER A 118 30.70 -26.57 -3.44
C SER A 118 30.20 -25.13 -3.51
N LEU A 119 31.07 -24.14 -3.28
CA LEU A 119 30.70 -22.72 -3.34
C LEU A 119 30.22 -22.31 -4.75
N GLU A 120 30.95 -22.72 -5.81
CA GLU A 120 30.59 -22.41 -7.18
C GLU A 120 29.26 -23.12 -7.57
N GLY A 121 29.06 -24.35 -7.15
CA GLY A 121 27.86 -25.13 -7.46
C GLY A 121 26.58 -24.59 -6.82
N GLN A 122 26.67 -24.10 -5.58
CA GLN A 122 25.49 -23.69 -4.81
C GLN A 122 25.23 -22.18 -4.84
N PHE A 123 26.29 -21.35 -4.87
CA PHE A 123 26.16 -19.90 -4.68
C PHE A 123 26.47 -19.08 -5.94
N SER A 124 27.00 -19.65 -7.02
CA SER A 124 27.36 -18.91 -8.24
C SER A 124 26.16 -18.22 -8.93
N THR A 125 24.93 -18.67 -8.69
CA THR A 125 23.72 -18.02 -9.19
C THR A 125 23.46 -16.70 -8.48
N GLN A 126 23.79 -16.61 -7.19
CA GLN A 126 23.46 -15.46 -6.32
C GLN A 126 24.67 -14.56 -6.07
N TYR A 127 25.89 -15.12 -6.06
CA TYR A 127 27.12 -14.41 -5.72
C TYR A 127 28.14 -14.44 -6.85
N ASN A 128 28.94 -13.37 -6.93
CA ASN A 128 30.21 -13.37 -7.62
C ASN A 128 31.26 -13.88 -6.65
N ILE A 129 31.95 -15.00 -7.00
CA ILE A 129 32.92 -15.66 -6.15
C ILE A 129 34.31 -15.30 -6.64
N GLN A 130 35.12 -14.67 -5.81
CA GLN A 130 36.50 -14.29 -6.11
C GLN A 130 37.46 -15.05 -5.19
N SER A 131 38.47 -15.69 -5.77
CA SER A 131 39.55 -16.34 -5.03
C SER A 131 40.51 -15.27 -4.53
N GLY A 132 40.90 -15.33 -3.25
CA GLY A 132 41.92 -14.52 -2.64
C GLY A 132 43.22 -15.30 -2.39
N ALA A 133 44.15 -14.67 -1.66
CA ALA A 133 45.33 -15.35 -1.16
C ALA A 133 44.96 -16.41 -0.10
N ASP A 134 45.85 -17.37 0.14
CA ASP A 134 45.75 -18.39 1.21
C ASP A 134 44.44 -19.20 1.19
N SER A 135 44.00 -19.68 0.01
CA SER A 135 42.76 -20.44 -0.14
C SER A 135 41.56 -19.76 0.51
N SER A 136 41.44 -18.46 0.29
CA SER A 136 40.30 -17.67 0.75
C SER A 136 39.37 -17.29 -0.40
N TYR A 137 38.05 -17.13 -0.13
CA TYR A 137 37.07 -16.73 -1.09
C TYR A 137 36.26 -15.56 -0.58
N THR A 138 35.97 -14.61 -1.48
CA THR A 138 35.04 -13.52 -1.22
C THR A 138 33.83 -13.68 -2.12
N LEU A 139 32.67 -13.84 -1.50
CA LEU A 139 31.39 -13.93 -2.16
C LEU A 139 30.72 -12.57 -2.08
N THR A 140 30.50 -11.93 -3.22
CA THR A 140 29.80 -10.64 -3.31
C THR A 140 28.46 -10.87 -4.00
N MET A 141 27.36 -10.52 -3.35
CA MET A 141 26.01 -10.69 -3.90
C MET A 141 25.87 -9.89 -5.20
N LYS A 142 25.28 -10.51 -6.21
CA LYS A 142 25.11 -9.89 -7.54
C LYS A 142 24.11 -8.73 -7.46
N PRO A 143 24.32 -7.63 -8.21
CA PRO A 143 23.41 -6.47 -8.20
C PRO A 143 21.96 -6.79 -8.59
N SER A 144 21.75 -7.83 -9.42
CA SER A 144 20.41 -8.29 -9.77
C SER A 144 19.69 -8.93 -8.58
N VAL A 145 20.41 -9.74 -7.80
CA VAL A 145 19.91 -10.40 -6.60
C VAL A 145 19.64 -9.40 -5.48
N LEU A 146 20.55 -8.40 -5.31
CA LEU A 146 20.33 -7.30 -4.37
C LEU A 146 19.00 -6.60 -4.67
N ARG A 147 18.79 -6.12 -5.90
CA ARG A 147 17.55 -5.46 -6.29
C ARG A 147 16.30 -6.32 -6.11
N ASP A 148 16.42 -7.61 -6.36
CA ASP A 148 15.29 -8.54 -6.18
C ASP A 148 14.94 -8.70 -4.68
N ILE A 149 15.94 -8.81 -3.80
CA ILE A 149 15.72 -8.86 -2.34
C ILE A 149 15.13 -7.53 -1.85
N GLU A 150 15.68 -6.39 -2.27
CA GLU A 150 15.19 -5.06 -1.92
C GLU A 150 13.74 -4.85 -2.34
N SER A 151 13.41 -5.19 -3.59
CA SER A 151 12.05 -5.07 -4.13
C SER A 151 11.06 -5.98 -3.39
N ARG A 152 11.45 -7.23 -3.11
CA ARG A 152 10.60 -8.15 -2.34
C ARG A 152 10.41 -7.69 -0.90
N ALA A 153 11.46 -7.19 -0.26
CA ALA A 153 11.39 -6.67 1.09
C ALA A 153 10.45 -5.45 1.18
N LEU A 154 10.51 -4.55 0.19
CA LEU A 154 9.63 -3.39 0.11
C LEU A 154 8.16 -3.81 -0.07
N GLU A 155 7.88 -4.72 -1.00
CA GLU A 155 6.52 -5.21 -1.26
C GLU A 155 5.95 -5.99 -0.07
N GLN A 156 6.74 -6.86 0.55
CA GLN A 156 6.33 -7.59 1.75
C GLN A 156 6.08 -6.64 2.93
N SER A 157 6.90 -5.58 3.09
CA SER A 157 6.67 -4.55 4.11
C SER A 157 5.36 -3.83 3.87
N ARG A 158 5.05 -3.43 2.62
CA ARG A 158 3.79 -2.81 2.24
C ARG A 158 2.59 -3.69 2.63
N GLU A 159 2.65 -4.97 2.26
CA GLU A 159 1.56 -5.91 2.53
C GLU A 159 1.37 -6.16 4.04
N THR A 160 2.47 -6.35 4.77
CA THR A 160 2.42 -6.52 6.24
C THR A 160 1.87 -5.29 6.94
N ILE A 161 2.27 -4.08 6.51
CA ILE A 161 1.72 -2.82 7.05
C ILE A 161 0.23 -2.73 6.77
N TYR A 162 -0.20 -3.02 5.53
CA TYR A 162 -1.61 -3.02 5.15
C TYR A 162 -2.42 -3.97 6.04
N GLU A 163 -1.98 -5.24 6.20
CA GLU A 163 -2.68 -6.22 7.05
C GLU A 163 -2.75 -5.80 8.53
N ARG A 164 -1.70 -5.17 9.05
CA ARG A 164 -1.68 -4.67 10.43
C ARG A 164 -2.71 -3.56 10.64
N ILE A 165 -2.77 -2.63 9.70
CA ILE A 165 -3.69 -1.49 9.74
C ILE A 165 -5.14 -1.95 9.55
N ASP A 166 -5.40 -2.87 8.62
CA ASP A 166 -6.72 -3.44 8.37
C ASP A 166 -7.26 -4.14 9.62
N ARG A 167 -6.43 -4.94 10.31
CA ARG A 167 -6.80 -5.60 11.56
C ARG A 167 -6.98 -4.65 12.76
N LEU A 168 -6.45 -3.43 12.69
CA LEU A 168 -6.75 -2.37 13.66
C LEU A 168 -8.15 -1.79 13.45
N GLY A 169 -8.84 -2.16 12.38
CA GLY A 169 -10.19 -1.69 12.06
C GLY A 169 -10.22 -0.32 11.42
N VAL A 170 -9.13 0.11 10.80
CA VAL A 170 -9.09 1.37 10.02
C VAL A 170 -9.87 1.16 8.74
N SER A 171 -10.87 2.01 8.51
CA SER A 171 -11.66 1.95 7.28
C SER A 171 -10.82 2.47 6.11
N GLU A 172 -10.58 1.59 5.13
CA GLU A 172 -9.97 1.91 3.84
C GLU A 172 -8.61 2.64 3.92
N PRO A 173 -7.60 2.01 4.53
CA PRO A 173 -6.27 2.57 4.54
C PRO A 173 -5.66 2.54 3.14
N LEU A 174 -4.97 3.61 2.74
CA LEU A 174 -4.13 3.62 1.55
C LEU A 174 -2.71 3.27 1.95
N VAL A 175 -2.16 2.19 1.38
CA VAL A 175 -0.76 1.77 1.60
C VAL A 175 -0.11 1.48 0.25
N GLU A 176 0.71 2.40 -0.21
CA GLU A 176 1.34 2.34 -1.55
C GLU A 176 2.85 2.58 -1.46
N ILE A 177 3.60 1.99 -2.40
CA ILE A 177 5.02 2.33 -2.58
C ILE A 177 5.11 3.76 -3.10
N TYR A 178 5.88 4.60 -2.39
CA TYR A 178 6.01 6.02 -2.65
C TYR A 178 7.29 6.32 -3.44
N GLY A 179 7.12 6.85 -4.65
CA GLY A 179 8.23 7.23 -5.51
C GLY A 179 9.02 6.06 -6.14
N PRO A 180 9.54 6.22 -7.36
CA PRO A 180 10.33 5.19 -8.01
C PRO A 180 11.74 5.10 -7.39
N GLY A 181 12.07 3.98 -6.77
CA GLY A 181 13.43 3.69 -6.26
C GLY A 181 13.81 4.34 -4.92
N THR A 182 12.83 4.85 -4.15
CA THR A 182 13.08 5.51 -2.85
C THR A 182 13.03 4.55 -1.66
N ASN A 183 12.55 3.33 -1.84
CA ASN A 183 12.27 2.37 -0.76
C ASN A 183 11.33 2.93 0.31
N GLU A 184 10.38 3.77 -0.10
CA GLU A 184 9.43 4.44 0.77
C GLU A 184 8.02 3.88 0.59
N ILE A 185 7.24 3.91 1.66
CA ILE A 185 5.83 3.51 1.68
C ILE A 185 5.00 4.70 2.18
N LEU A 186 4.02 5.08 1.39
CA LEU A 186 2.97 6.02 1.78
C LEU A 186 1.88 5.27 2.52
N VAL A 187 1.49 5.79 3.67
CA VAL A 187 0.36 5.29 4.47
C VAL A 187 -0.58 6.45 4.78
N GLU A 188 -1.83 6.32 4.34
CA GLU A 188 -2.89 7.26 4.68
C GLU A 188 -3.99 6.52 5.46
N LEU A 189 -4.36 7.08 6.61
CA LEU A 189 -5.27 6.50 7.58
C LEU A 189 -6.45 7.45 7.83
N PRO A 190 -7.51 7.38 7.01
CA PRO A 190 -8.67 8.23 7.17
C PRO A 190 -9.35 8.01 8.54
N GLY A 191 -9.76 9.09 9.19
CA GLY A 191 -10.50 9.05 10.45
C GLY A 191 -9.70 8.69 11.71
N ILE A 192 -8.38 8.45 11.60
CA ILE A 192 -7.51 8.17 12.74
C ILE A 192 -6.82 9.44 13.22
N GLU A 193 -7.18 9.90 14.42
CA GLU A 193 -6.58 11.06 15.07
C GLU A 193 -5.38 10.68 15.95
N ASP A 194 -5.41 9.51 16.58
CA ASP A 194 -4.33 8.99 17.43
C ASP A 194 -3.34 8.18 16.60
N ALA A 195 -2.34 8.87 16.09
CA ALA A 195 -1.24 8.26 15.36
C ALA A 195 -0.33 7.40 16.25
N GLY A 196 -0.35 7.57 17.57
CA GLY A 196 0.57 6.91 18.49
C GLY A 196 0.42 5.39 18.46
N ARG A 197 -0.79 4.89 18.64
CA ARG A 197 -1.06 3.44 18.61
C ARG A 197 -0.75 2.81 17.24
N VAL A 198 -1.07 3.51 16.17
CA VAL A 198 -0.77 3.02 14.81
C VAL A 198 0.73 3.00 14.58
N ARG A 199 1.44 4.02 15.03
CA ARG A 199 2.90 4.09 14.98
C ARG A 199 3.51 2.87 15.67
N ASP A 200 3.12 2.55 16.89
CA ASP A 200 3.66 1.42 17.65
C ASP A 200 3.48 0.09 16.91
N VAL A 201 2.30 -0.10 16.32
CA VAL A 201 1.99 -1.31 15.53
C VAL A 201 2.78 -1.36 14.21
N ILE A 202 2.97 -0.24 13.53
CA ILE A 202 3.72 -0.18 12.27
C ILE A 202 5.23 -0.28 12.54
N GLN A 203 5.74 0.42 13.55
CA GLN A 203 7.18 0.54 13.81
C GLN A 203 7.80 -0.77 14.28
N SER A 204 7.06 -1.56 15.04
CA SER A 204 7.55 -2.86 15.48
C SER A 204 7.81 -3.76 14.28
N THR A 205 9.05 -4.19 14.12
CA THR A 205 9.38 -5.19 13.10
C THR A 205 8.71 -6.53 13.43
N ALA A 206 8.31 -6.72 14.70
CA ALA A 206 7.80 -7.99 15.23
C ALA A 206 8.70 -9.18 14.87
N ARG A 207 9.98 -8.90 14.74
CA ARG A 207 10.96 -9.92 14.43
C ARG A 207 11.28 -10.71 15.68
N LEU A 208 10.44 -11.71 15.93
CA LEU A 208 10.65 -12.66 17.01
C LEU A 208 11.61 -13.72 16.53
N GLU A 209 12.71 -13.88 17.24
CA GLU A 209 13.76 -14.85 16.94
C GLU A 209 14.11 -15.62 18.22
N ILE A 210 14.48 -16.89 18.06
CA ILE A 210 14.99 -17.69 19.17
C ILE A 210 16.47 -17.97 18.92
N HIS A 211 17.32 -17.55 19.84
CA HIS A 211 18.77 -17.64 19.73
C HIS A 211 19.39 -18.52 20.80
N GLU A 212 20.53 -19.14 20.49
CA GLU A 212 21.38 -19.79 21.46
C GLU A 212 22.09 -18.76 22.34
N VAL A 213 22.05 -18.94 23.66
CA VAL A 213 22.78 -18.11 24.61
C VAL A 213 24.22 -18.66 24.75
N LEU A 214 25.20 -17.84 24.38
CA LEU A 214 26.63 -18.16 24.51
C LEU A 214 27.22 -17.69 25.84
N GLY A 215 26.62 -16.63 26.44
CA GLY A 215 27.07 -16.08 27.72
C GLY A 215 26.19 -14.97 28.25
N GLY A 216 26.35 -14.59 29.49
CA GLY A 216 25.56 -13.55 30.18
C GLY A 216 24.76 -14.09 31.38
N PRO A 217 24.05 -13.21 32.13
CA PRO A 217 23.96 -11.76 31.87
C PRO A 217 25.24 -11.00 32.26
N TYR A 218 25.60 -10.02 31.43
CA TYR A 218 26.69 -9.07 31.70
C TYR A 218 26.08 -7.72 32.09
N THR A 219 26.75 -7.00 33.00
CA THR A 219 26.27 -5.68 33.47
C THR A 219 26.36 -4.60 32.38
N ASP A 220 27.39 -4.69 31.53
CA ASP A 220 27.64 -3.76 30.44
C ASP A 220 28.41 -4.44 29.30
N GLU A 221 28.53 -3.75 28.19
CA GLU A 221 29.19 -4.22 26.97
C GLU A 221 30.72 -4.44 27.19
N GLN A 222 31.36 -3.59 28.02
CA GLN A 222 32.78 -3.72 28.32
C GLN A 222 33.06 -4.98 29.10
N THR A 223 32.21 -5.31 30.07
CA THR A 223 32.31 -6.55 30.86
C THR A 223 32.15 -7.78 29.97
N ALA A 224 31.23 -7.74 29.01
CA ALA A 224 31.05 -8.80 28.03
C ALA A 224 32.32 -8.99 27.15
N LEU A 225 32.90 -7.90 26.66
CA LEU A 225 34.15 -7.92 25.87
C LEU A 225 35.32 -8.47 26.69
N GLN A 226 35.52 -8.01 27.93
CA GLN A 226 36.58 -8.47 28.80
C GLN A 226 36.46 -9.96 29.12
N SER A 227 35.26 -10.45 29.36
CA SER A 227 34.99 -11.87 29.65
C SER A 227 35.30 -12.79 28.45
N ASN A 228 35.30 -12.22 27.23
CA ASN A 228 35.57 -12.95 25.98
C ASN A 228 36.95 -12.61 25.36
N GLY A 229 37.91 -12.16 26.16
CA GLY A 229 39.28 -11.90 25.69
C GLY A 229 39.45 -10.61 24.87
N GLY A 230 38.56 -9.63 25.05
CA GLY A 230 38.60 -8.31 24.38
C GLY A 230 37.95 -8.24 23.01
N THR A 231 37.49 -9.36 22.45
CA THR A 231 36.77 -9.43 21.17
C THR A 231 35.63 -10.40 21.29
N LEU A 232 34.49 -10.08 20.62
CA LEU A 232 33.37 -11.02 20.57
C LEU A 232 33.74 -12.23 19.68
N PRO A 233 33.26 -13.44 20.03
CA PRO A 233 33.40 -14.61 19.17
C PRO A 233 32.82 -14.37 17.77
N PRO A 234 33.41 -14.97 16.74
CA PRO A 234 32.84 -14.86 15.38
C PRO A 234 31.40 -15.38 15.35
N ASN A 235 30.55 -14.70 14.61
CA ASN A 235 29.11 -14.99 14.49
C ASN A 235 28.32 -14.88 15.83
N SER A 236 28.80 -14.09 16.76
CA SER A 236 28.04 -13.72 17.96
C SER A 236 27.58 -12.26 17.91
N GLU A 237 26.57 -11.94 18.69
CA GLU A 237 26.05 -10.59 18.89
C GLU A 237 25.72 -10.37 20.36
N LEU A 238 25.86 -9.12 20.80
CA LEU A 238 25.57 -8.72 22.17
C LEU A 238 24.27 -7.91 22.18
N LEU A 239 23.21 -8.46 22.80
CA LEU A 239 21.91 -7.81 22.88
C LEU A 239 21.55 -7.45 24.32
N LYS A 240 20.88 -6.31 24.47
CA LYS A 240 20.38 -5.83 25.76
C LYS A 240 19.09 -6.55 26.13
N SER A 241 18.93 -6.89 27.41
CA SER A 241 17.67 -7.41 27.94
C SER A 241 16.80 -6.27 28.47
N GLU A 242 15.54 -6.28 28.08
CA GLU A 242 14.47 -5.39 28.57
C GLU A 242 13.57 -6.07 29.61
N THR A 243 14.05 -7.07 30.31
CA THR A 243 13.26 -7.80 31.29
C THR A 243 12.80 -6.88 32.43
N SER A 244 11.50 -6.82 32.67
CA SER A 244 10.85 -5.98 33.71
C SER A 244 11.28 -6.34 35.16
N ALA A 245 12.05 -7.40 35.35
CA ALA A 245 12.54 -7.87 36.65
C ALA A 245 13.77 -7.13 37.18
N GLY A 246 14.16 -5.98 36.60
CA GLY A 246 15.10 -5.04 37.23
C GLY A 246 16.60 -5.33 37.06
N ALA A 247 17.03 -6.40 36.44
CA ALA A 247 18.43 -6.67 36.09
C ALA A 247 18.62 -6.61 34.56
N GLY A 248 18.45 -5.42 33.97
CA GLY A 248 18.78 -5.18 32.58
C GLY A 248 20.25 -5.49 32.35
N GLY A 249 20.58 -6.64 31.75
CA GLY A 249 21.92 -7.09 31.42
C GLY A 249 22.07 -7.28 29.91
N PHE A 250 23.29 -7.50 29.48
CA PHE A 250 23.57 -7.88 28.11
C PHE A 250 23.80 -9.39 28.01
N TYR A 251 23.27 -9.98 26.95
CA TYR A 251 23.48 -11.39 26.66
C TYR A 251 24.26 -11.54 25.35
N LEU A 252 25.23 -12.43 25.36
CA LEU A 252 25.98 -12.82 24.18
C LEU A 252 25.22 -13.98 23.52
N LEU A 253 24.74 -13.76 22.31
CA LEU A 253 23.92 -14.69 21.57
C LEU A 253 24.64 -15.16 20.30
N ASN A 254 24.32 -16.33 19.82
CA ASN A 254 24.67 -16.73 18.47
C ASN A 254 23.87 -15.88 17.48
N ARG A 255 24.52 -15.25 16.52
CA ARG A 255 23.88 -14.37 15.52
C ARG A 255 22.87 -15.10 14.64
N ILE A 256 23.10 -16.41 14.40
CA ILE A 256 22.20 -17.23 13.59
C ILE A 256 21.09 -17.73 14.51
N PRO A 257 19.82 -17.35 14.26
CA PRO A 257 18.72 -17.80 15.08
C PRO A 257 18.44 -19.30 14.89
N ILE A 258 17.97 -19.94 15.92
CA ILE A 258 17.45 -21.32 15.90
C ILE A 258 16.11 -21.35 15.15
N VAL A 259 15.29 -20.33 15.40
CA VAL A 259 13.99 -20.06 14.75
C VAL A 259 13.96 -18.59 14.38
N SER A 260 13.67 -18.31 13.13
CA SER A 260 13.54 -16.96 12.58
C SER A 260 12.09 -16.47 12.61
N GLY A 261 11.88 -15.17 12.50
CA GLY A 261 10.56 -14.54 12.50
C GLY A 261 9.59 -15.08 11.45
N THR A 262 10.10 -15.55 10.31
CA THR A 262 9.31 -16.14 9.22
C THR A 262 8.84 -17.58 9.49
N GLU A 263 9.37 -18.21 10.53
CA GLU A 263 9.00 -19.58 10.92
C GLU A 263 7.90 -19.63 11.98
N PHE A 264 7.42 -18.46 12.45
CA PHE A 264 6.21 -18.37 13.28
C PHE A 264 4.98 -18.40 12.37
N ARG A 265 4.04 -19.32 12.67
CA ARG A 265 2.82 -19.53 11.90
C ARG A 265 1.62 -18.78 12.47
N ASP A 266 1.49 -18.79 13.80
CA ASP A 266 0.37 -18.17 14.51
C ASP A 266 0.80 -17.76 15.93
N ALA A 267 0.17 -16.73 16.46
CA ALA A 267 0.33 -16.29 17.83
C ALA A 267 -0.99 -15.79 18.40
N GLN A 268 -1.28 -16.10 19.67
CA GLN A 268 -2.51 -15.74 20.32
C GLN A 268 -2.24 -15.20 21.73
N PRO A 269 -2.96 -14.14 22.16
CA PRO A 269 -2.89 -13.72 23.54
C PRO A 269 -3.45 -14.84 24.44
N SER A 270 -2.72 -15.17 25.48
CA SER A 270 -3.04 -16.21 26.43
C SER A 270 -2.88 -15.69 27.86
N THR A 271 -2.99 -16.55 28.84
CA THR A 271 -2.86 -16.19 30.25
C THR A 271 -2.16 -17.34 30.98
N ASP A 272 -1.12 -17.03 31.74
CA ASP A 272 -0.42 -18.02 32.55
C ASP A 272 -1.30 -18.59 33.72
N SER A 273 -0.79 -19.60 34.42
CA SER A 273 -1.47 -20.22 35.58
C SER A 273 -1.72 -19.24 36.72
N ASN A 274 -1.05 -18.07 36.73
CA ASN A 274 -1.20 -17.04 37.77
C ASN A 274 -2.14 -15.90 37.35
N GLY A 275 -2.77 -16.00 36.15
CA GLY A 275 -3.65 -14.97 35.62
C GLY A 275 -2.93 -13.80 34.95
N ARG A 276 -1.63 -13.93 34.64
CA ARG A 276 -0.87 -12.90 33.96
C ARG A 276 -0.95 -13.06 32.43
N PRO A 277 -1.06 -11.96 31.67
CA PRO A 277 -1.07 -12.04 30.22
C PRO A 277 0.24 -12.61 29.69
N ASP A 278 0.15 -13.50 28.71
CA ASP A 278 1.24 -14.06 27.93
C ASP A 278 0.85 -14.19 26.45
N VAL A 279 1.78 -14.63 25.61
CA VAL A 279 1.52 -14.87 24.19
C VAL A 279 1.96 -16.28 23.83
N SER A 280 0.99 -17.12 23.46
CA SER A 280 1.27 -18.44 22.90
C SER A 280 1.58 -18.33 21.42
N PHE A 281 2.57 -19.10 20.93
CA PHE A 281 2.93 -19.14 19.51
C PHE A 281 3.00 -20.56 18.97
N THR A 282 2.82 -20.68 17.65
CA THR A 282 2.96 -21.93 16.92
C THR A 282 3.91 -21.73 15.76
N LEU A 283 4.84 -22.68 15.57
CA LEU A 283 5.82 -22.64 14.48
C LEU A 283 5.31 -23.34 13.22
N THR A 284 5.93 -23.01 12.08
CA THR A 284 5.78 -23.76 10.83
C THR A 284 6.42 -25.16 10.99
N THR A 285 6.12 -26.06 10.07
CA THR A 285 6.70 -27.42 10.10
C THR A 285 8.23 -27.39 10.02
N SER A 286 8.81 -26.49 9.23
CA SER A 286 10.28 -26.37 9.12
C SER A 286 10.88 -25.80 10.40
N GLY A 287 10.32 -24.70 10.92
CA GLY A 287 10.76 -24.09 12.18
C GLY A 287 10.63 -25.06 13.35
N GLY A 288 9.52 -25.77 13.43
CA GLY A 288 9.30 -26.80 14.46
C GLY A 288 10.29 -27.95 14.40
N ASN A 289 10.68 -28.41 13.21
CA ASN A 289 11.71 -29.44 13.07
C ASN A 289 13.11 -28.93 13.47
N ASN A 290 13.46 -27.70 13.12
CA ASN A 290 14.72 -27.07 13.52
C ASN A 290 14.76 -26.87 15.04
N PHE A 291 13.67 -26.38 15.60
CA PHE A 291 13.53 -26.15 17.02
C PHE A 291 13.61 -27.46 17.83
N TYR A 292 12.91 -28.51 17.38
CA TYR A 292 12.97 -29.83 18.00
C TYR A 292 14.39 -30.41 17.97
N LYS A 293 15.06 -30.35 16.82
CA LYS A 293 16.42 -30.84 16.65
C LYS A 293 17.40 -30.12 17.61
N TYR A 294 17.25 -28.80 17.74
CA TYR A 294 18.08 -28.00 18.63
C TYR A 294 17.79 -28.30 20.10
N THR A 295 16.52 -28.23 20.53
CA THR A 295 16.11 -28.39 21.92
C THR A 295 16.42 -29.80 22.42
N SER A 296 16.23 -30.85 21.61
CA SER A 296 16.56 -32.22 21.98
C SER A 296 18.07 -32.44 22.24
N ALA A 297 18.93 -31.72 21.50
CA ALA A 297 20.38 -31.84 21.63
C ALA A 297 20.97 -30.93 22.73
N ASN A 298 20.21 -29.95 23.25
CA ASN A 298 20.70 -28.91 24.16
C ASN A 298 19.87 -28.81 25.46
N ILE A 299 19.32 -29.92 25.95
CA ILE A 299 18.57 -29.94 27.23
C ILE A 299 19.49 -29.47 28.35
N GLY A 300 18.99 -28.57 29.21
CA GLY A 300 19.73 -27.93 30.32
C GLY A 300 20.48 -26.67 29.93
N LYS A 301 20.58 -26.33 28.65
CA LYS A 301 21.12 -25.04 28.19
C LYS A 301 20.05 -23.96 28.13
N SER A 302 20.47 -22.70 28.02
CA SER A 302 19.60 -21.55 27.89
C SER A 302 19.42 -21.15 26.42
N MET A 303 18.21 -20.71 26.08
CA MET A 303 17.85 -20.05 24.85
C MET A 303 17.27 -18.66 25.14
N ALA A 304 17.47 -17.72 24.25
CA ALA A 304 16.93 -16.36 24.37
C ALA A 304 15.82 -16.14 23.35
N ILE A 305 14.71 -15.60 23.79
CA ILE A 305 13.65 -15.08 22.96
C ILE A 305 13.95 -13.60 22.74
N VAL A 306 14.20 -13.24 21.49
CA VAL A 306 14.59 -11.90 21.05
C VAL A 306 13.46 -11.31 20.24
N LEU A 307 13.03 -10.11 20.57
CA LEU A 307 12.05 -9.34 19.83
C LEU A 307 12.68 -7.99 19.45
N ASP A 308 12.75 -7.69 18.17
CA ASP A 308 13.27 -6.42 17.66
C ASP A 308 14.66 -6.05 18.22
N ASN A 309 15.60 -7.00 18.19
CA ASN A 309 16.98 -6.88 18.71
C ASN A 309 17.07 -6.65 20.24
N SER A 310 16.01 -6.94 20.97
CA SER A 310 16.00 -6.88 22.43
C SER A 310 15.65 -8.24 23.03
N VAL A 311 16.44 -8.69 24.02
CA VAL A 311 16.16 -9.96 24.71
C VAL A 311 14.97 -9.75 25.64
N ARG A 312 13.86 -10.41 25.33
CA ARG A 312 12.64 -10.38 26.16
C ARG A 312 12.66 -11.42 27.25
N GLU A 313 13.18 -12.59 26.93
CA GLU A 313 13.19 -13.71 27.87
C GLU A 313 14.42 -14.59 27.63
N VAL A 314 14.97 -15.14 28.70
CA VAL A 314 15.96 -16.22 28.65
C VAL A 314 15.41 -17.42 29.39
N ALA A 315 15.10 -18.48 28.65
CA ALA A 315 14.51 -19.70 29.15
C ALA A 315 15.48 -20.87 29.13
N THR A 316 15.42 -21.74 30.14
CA THR A 316 16.16 -23.00 30.15
C THR A 316 15.38 -24.08 29.40
N ILE A 317 16.07 -24.84 28.57
CA ILE A 317 15.49 -25.95 27.79
C ILE A 317 15.27 -27.15 28.74
N ASN A 318 14.04 -27.35 29.18
CA ASN A 318 13.69 -28.45 30.10
C ASN A 318 13.37 -29.76 29.37
N GLY A 319 13.16 -29.71 28.08
CA GLY A 319 12.85 -30.88 27.23
C GLY A 319 12.81 -30.53 25.76
N ALA A 320 12.66 -31.54 24.92
CA ALA A 320 12.52 -31.36 23.49
C ALA A 320 11.18 -30.69 23.14
N ILE A 321 11.22 -29.52 22.54
CA ILE A 321 10.06 -28.71 22.15
C ILE A 321 9.95 -28.75 20.64
N ARG A 322 8.75 -28.97 20.09
CA ARG A 322 8.58 -29.11 18.66
C ARG A 322 8.06 -27.83 18.01
N ASP A 323 6.79 -27.51 18.22
CA ASP A 323 6.08 -26.54 17.38
C ASP A 323 5.26 -25.50 18.15
N GLN A 324 5.26 -25.55 19.47
CA GLN A 324 4.51 -24.62 20.31
C GLN A 324 5.37 -24.10 21.46
N GLY A 325 5.15 -22.85 21.82
CA GLY A 325 5.78 -22.20 22.97
C GLY A 325 4.93 -21.07 23.49
N VAL A 326 5.34 -20.54 24.64
CA VAL A 326 4.71 -19.39 25.28
C VAL A 326 5.80 -18.37 25.58
N ILE A 327 5.52 -17.11 25.29
CA ILE A 327 6.36 -15.97 25.67
C ILE A 327 5.77 -15.44 26.99
N GLU A 328 6.43 -15.76 28.08
CA GLU A 328 6.09 -15.26 29.40
C GLU A 328 6.70 -13.87 29.56
N GLY A 329 5.96 -12.83 29.23
CA GLY A 329 6.42 -11.46 29.45
C GLY A 329 6.19 -11.05 30.92
N GLY A 330 7.24 -11.04 31.75
CA GLY A 330 7.14 -10.59 33.15
C GLY A 330 6.66 -9.15 33.30
N GLY A 331 5.36 -8.88 33.09
CA GLY A 331 4.75 -7.57 33.20
C GLY A 331 4.09 -7.02 31.93
N ILE A 332 3.93 -7.83 30.88
CA ILE A 332 3.18 -7.43 29.67
C ILE A 332 1.73 -7.14 30.05
N SER A 333 1.20 -5.99 29.63
CA SER A 333 -0.22 -5.67 29.76
C SER A 333 -1.06 -6.50 28.80
N LYS A 334 -2.37 -6.63 29.07
CA LYS A 334 -3.28 -7.33 28.15
C LYS A 334 -3.31 -6.70 26.75
N GLU A 335 -3.16 -5.39 26.68
CA GLU A 335 -3.12 -4.65 25.42
C GLU A 335 -1.83 -4.94 24.65
N GLU A 336 -0.68 -4.92 25.32
CA GLU A 336 0.61 -5.28 24.73
C GLU A 336 0.65 -6.73 24.23
N ALA A 337 0.10 -7.69 25.01
CA ALA A 337 -0.03 -9.09 24.57
C ALA A 337 -0.92 -9.21 23.32
N GLY A 338 -2.02 -8.43 23.26
CA GLY A 338 -2.87 -8.32 22.08
C GLY A 338 -2.15 -7.77 20.86
N ASN A 339 -1.43 -6.67 21.02
CA ASN A 339 -0.65 -6.04 19.95
C ASN A 339 0.50 -6.97 19.48
N LEU A 340 1.24 -7.58 20.40
CA LEU A 340 2.31 -8.52 20.07
C LEU A 340 1.78 -9.74 19.29
N SER A 341 0.66 -10.32 19.74
CA SER A 341 0.05 -11.45 19.03
C SER A 341 -0.44 -11.04 17.62
N LEU A 342 -1.00 -9.83 17.48
CA LEU A 342 -1.39 -9.28 16.18
C LEU A 342 -0.18 -9.14 15.26
N MET A 343 0.91 -8.55 15.73
CA MET A 343 2.15 -8.35 14.98
C MET A 343 2.76 -9.69 14.54
N LEU A 344 2.84 -10.68 15.44
CA LEU A 344 3.37 -12.00 15.13
C LEU A 344 2.49 -12.76 14.12
N ARG A 345 1.17 -12.59 14.20
CA ARG A 345 0.22 -13.22 13.26
C ARG A 345 0.25 -12.60 11.88
N THR A 346 0.46 -11.29 11.77
CA THR A 346 0.60 -10.59 10.48
C THR A 346 1.97 -10.79 9.85
N GLY A 347 2.90 -11.37 10.60
CA GLY A 347 4.26 -11.65 10.18
C GLY A 347 5.25 -10.56 10.51
N ALA A 348 6.51 -10.97 10.59
CA ALA A 348 7.63 -10.07 10.79
C ALA A 348 7.87 -9.21 9.56
N LEU A 349 8.20 -7.95 9.77
CA LEU A 349 8.73 -7.10 8.71
C LEU A 349 10.13 -7.59 8.31
N PRO A 350 10.43 -7.68 7.02
CA PRO A 350 11.74 -8.13 6.55
C PRO A 350 12.86 -7.13 6.85
N ALA A 351 12.51 -5.89 7.19
CA ALA A 351 13.42 -4.80 7.52
C ALA A 351 12.74 -3.81 8.46
N SER A 352 13.53 -3.05 9.20
CA SER A 352 13.02 -1.97 10.05
C SER A 352 12.47 -0.81 9.22
N ILE A 353 11.59 -0.02 9.86
CA ILE A 353 10.89 1.10 9.25
C ILE A 353 11.25 2.38 10.00
N HIS A 354 11.64 3.41 9.26
CA HIS A 354 11.85 4.76 9.76
C HIS A 354 10.75 5.69 9.28
N PHE A 355 10.18 6.49 10.17
CA PHE A 355 9.22 7.53 9.84
C PHE A 355 9.97 8.75 9.29
N LEU A 356 9.74 9.08 8.02
CA LEU A 356 10.29 10.26 7.36
C LEU A 356 9.39 11.46 7.56
N GLU A 357 8.08 11.27 7.39
CA GLU A 357 7.09 12.32 7.54
C GLU A 357 5.86 11.77 8.28
N GLU A 358 5.32 12.58 9.17
CA GLU A 358 4.06 12.34 9.86
C GLU A 358 3.26 13.62 9.89
N ARG A 359 2.04 13.56 9.34
CA ARG A 359 1.13 14.69 9.28
C ARG A 359 -0.27 14.24 9.66
N THR A 360 -0.83 14.82 10.71
CA THR A 360 -2.22 14.58 11.12
C THR A 360 -3.11 15.75 10.71
N ILE A 361 -4.21 15.43 10.05
CA ILE A 361 -5.25 16.39 9.64
C ILE A 361 -6.44 16.19 10.56
N GLY A 362 -6.78 17.22 11.32
CA GLY A 362 -7.95 17.16 12.21
C GLY A 362 -9.26 17.08 11.42
N PRO A 363 -10.27 16.34 11.91
CA PRO A 363 -11.57 16.18 11.23
C PRO A 363 -12.31 17.48 10.99
N SER A 364 -12.11 18.48 11.83
CA SER A 364 -12.73 19.82 11.67
C SER A 364 -12.27 20.50 10.39
N LEU A 365 -10.99 20.38 10.02
CA LEU A 365 -10.44 20.94 8.78
C LEU A 365 -11.03 20.25 7.55
N GLY A 366 -11.20 18.94 7.62
CA GLY A 366 -11.83 18.15 6.55
C GLY A 366 -13.31 18.54 6.37
N ALA A 367 -14.07 18.64 7.46
CA ALA A 367 -15.48 19.04 7.43
C ALA A 367 -15.69 20.44 6.84
N ASP A 368 -14.84 21.41 7.21
CA ASP A 368 -14.89 22.76 6.65
C ASP A 368 -14.54 22.75 5.14
N SER A 369 -13.56 21.96 4.74
CA SER A 369 -13.18 21.80 3.33
C SER A 369 -14.31 21.20 2.50
N ILE A 370 -14.99 20.16 3.01
CA ILE A 370 -16.17 19.56 2.36
C ILE A 370 -17.27 20.62 2.21
N ARG A 371 -17.59 21.33 3.28
CA ARG A 371 -18.65 22.34 3.27
C ARG A 371 -18.39 23.40 2.21
N HIS A 372 -17.22 24.03 2.23
CA HIS A 372 -16.86 25.05 1.26
C HIS A 372 -16.75 24.51 -0.16
N GLY A 373 -16.22 23.29 -0.35
CA GLY A 373 -16.16 22.63 -1.65
C GLY A 373 -17.54 22.34 -2.23
N VAL A 374 -18.48 21.84 -1.41
CA VAL A 374 -19.87 21.59 -1.84
C VAL A 374 -20.61 22.88 -2.12
N GLU A 375 -20.49 23.90 -1.26
CA GLU A 375 -21.08 25.24 -1.47
C GLU A 375 -20.59 25.85 -2.79
N ALA A 376 -19.28 25.77 -3.09
CA ALA A 376 -18.69 26.25 -4.33
C ALA A 376 -19.19 25.44 -5.56
N ALA A 377 -19.26 24.11 -5.44
CA ALA A 377 -19.73 23.23 -6.52
C ALA A 377 -21.21 23.50 -6.86
N VAL A 378 -22.06 23.59 -5.84
CA VAL A 378 -23.49 23.90 -6.03
C VAL A 378 -23.69 25.31 -6.56
N GLY A 379 -22.98 26.29 -6.00
CA GLY A 379 -23.03 27.68 -6.48
C GLY A 379 -22.57 27.82 -7.92
N GLY A 380 -21.47 27.18 -8.28
CA GLY A 380 -20.93 27.14 -9.64
C GLY A 380 -21.90 26.43 -10.62
N LEU A 381 -22.44 25.28 -10.22
CA LEU A 381 -23.43 24.55 -11.02
C LEU A 381 -24.67 25.42 -11.28
N LEU A 382 -25.25 26.03 -10.24
CA LEU A 382 -26.43 26.88 -10.39
C LEU A 382 -26.17 28.09 -11.29
N ALA A 383 -25.01 28.74 -11.15
CA ALA A 383 -24.63 29.85 -12.00
C ALA A 383 -24.55 29.44 -13.49
N VAL A 384 -23.96 28.29 -13.76
CA VAL A 384 -23.83 27.72 -15.10
C VAL A 384 -25.21 27.35 -15.68
N LEU A 385 -26.07 26.67 -14.92
CA LEU A 385 -27.44 26.31 -15.36
C LEU A 385 -28.24 27.56 -15.69
N ILE A 386 -28.23 28.59 -14.83
CA ILE A 386 -28.91 29.86 -15.07
C ILE A 386 -28.36 30.55 -16.34
N PHE A 387 -27.04 30.59 -16.50
CA PHE A 387 -26.42 31.16 -17.70
C PHE A 387 -26.85 30.45 -18.97
N MET A 388 -26.85 29.12 -18.99
CA MET A 388 -27.23 28.32 -20.16
C MET A 388 -28.69 28.52 -20.52
N LEU A 389 -29.58 28.56 -19.53
CA LEU A 389 -31.01 28.85 -19.75
C LEU A 389 -31.23 30.26 -20.32
N PHE A 390 -30.51 31.24 -19.78
CA PHE A 390 -30.69 32.64 -20.20
C PHE A 390 -30.12 32.88 -21.60
N TYR A 391 -28.93 32.34 -21.89
CA TYR A 391 -28.21 32.64 -23.15
C TYR A 391 -28.65 31.72 -24.32
N TYR A 392 -28.87 30.43 -24.07
CA TYR A 392 -29.20 29.44 -25.11
C TYR A 392 -30.69 29.03 -25.11
N HIS A 393 -31.48 29.55 -24.21
CA HIS A 393 -32.94 29.35 -24.13
C HIS A 393 -33.31 27.84 -24.17
N GLY A 394 -34.05 27.40 -25.20
CA GLY A 394 -34.50 26.01 -25.35
C GLY A 394 -33.34 25.00 -25.52
N ALA A 395 -32.23 25.39 -26.14
CA ALA A 395 -31.01 24.57 -26.22
C ALA A 395 -30.28 24.52 -24.86
N GLY A 396 -30.41 25.57 -24.04
CA GLY A 396 -29.86 25.59 -22.68
C GLY A 396 -30.44 24.45 -21.82
N ILE A 397 -31.74 24.21 -21.87
CA ILE A 397 -32.37 23.06 -21.16
C ILE A 397 -31.73 21.73 -21.56
N ASN A 398 -31.37 21.55 -22.84
CA ASN A 398 -30.69 20.35 -23.30
C ASN A 398 -29.29 20.22 -22.69
N ALA A 399 -28.51 21.33 -22.65
CA ALA A 399 -27.18 21.34 -22.03
C ALA A 399 -27.27 21.07 -20.53
N ASP A 400 -28.25 21.66 -19.84
CA ASP A 400 -28.46 21.46 -18.41
C ASP A 400 -28.77 20.01 -18.06
N LEU A 401 -29.63 19.37 -18.85
CA LEU A 401 -29.93 17.93 -18.73
C LEU A 401 -28.69 17.07 -18.99
N ALA A 402 -27.91 17.40 -20.03
CA ALA A 402 -26.65 16.70 -20.31
C ALA A 402 -25.62 16.85 -19.18
N LEU A 403 -25.54 18.06 -18.58
CA LEU A 403 -24.64 18.33 -17.46
C LEU A 403 -25.04 17.59 -16.19
N ILE A 404 -26.33 17.58 -15.83
CA ILE A 404 -26.81 16.83 -14.67
C ILE A 404 -26.55 15.32 -14.86
N LEU A 405 -26.81 14.80 -16.07
CA LEU A 405 -26.51 13.41 -16.41
C LEU A 405 -25.01 13.10 -16.31
N ASN A 406 -24.16 14.03 -16.73
CA ASN A 406 -22.71 13.90 -16.60
C ASN A 406 -22.29 13.71 -15.12
N LEU A 407 -22.81 14.56 -14.23
CA LEU A 407 -22.53 14.47 -12.79
C LEU A 407 -23.04 13.12 -12.21
N VAL A 408 -24.23 12.67 -12.59
CA VAL A 408 -24.76 11.37 -12.15
C VAL A 408 -23.87 10.23 -12.62
N ILE A 409 -23.41 10.25 -13.87
CA ILE A 409 -22.52 9.22 -14.41
C ILE A 409 -21.16 9.26 -13.69
N LEU A 410 -20.58 10.44 -13.47
CA LEU A 410 -19.31 10.60 -12.76
C LEU A 410 -19.40 10.05 -11.33
N LEU A 411 -20.40 10.48 -10.55
CA LEU A 411 -20.57 10.02 -9.17
C LEU A 411 -20.88 8.51 -9.11
N GLY A 412 -21.70 8.02 -10.04
CA GLY A 412 -21.97 6.58 -10.13
C GLY A 412 -20.75 5.75 -10.46
N PHE A 413 -19.88 6.27 -11.34
CA PHE A 413 -18.58 5.63 -11.62
C PHE A 413 -17.70 5.59 -10.39
N MET A 414 -17.58 6.71 -9.67
CA MET A 414 -16.80 6.75 -8.42
C MET A 414 -17.27 5.70 -7.41
N GLY A 415 -18.59 5.54 -7.27
CA GLY A 415 -19.17 4.51 -6.40
C GLY A 415 -18.88 3.07 -6.85
N TYR A 416 -18.80 2.80 -8.15
CA TYR A 416 -18.43 1.47 -8.66
C TYR A 416 -16.95 1.18 -8.56
N ALA A 417 -16.12 2.18 -8.85
CA ALA A 417 -14.66 2.04 -8.82
C ALA A 417 -14.08 2.08 -7.42
N HIS A 418 -14.90 2.26 -6.37
CA HIS A 418 -14.45 2.55 -5.01
C HIS A 418 -13.39 3.65 -4.98
N ALA A 419 -13.58 4.69 -5.81
CA ALA A 419 -12.63 5.77 -5.93
C ALA A 419 -12.76 6.75 -4.76
N THR A 420 -11.65 7.11 -4.15
CA THR A 420 -11.60 8.09 -3.07
C THR A 420 -11.81 9.51 -3.59
N LEU A 421 -12.79 10.22 -3.01
CA LEU A 421 -13.00 11.63 -3.26
C LEU A 421 -12.06 12.44 -2.37
N THR A 422 -11.14 13.17 -2.99
CA THR A 422 -10.18 14.05 -2.32
C THR A 422 -10.55 15.52 -2.53
N LEU A 423 -9.94 16.45 -1.79
CA LEU A 423 -10.18 17.88 -2.00
C LEU A 423 -9.83 18.35 -3.43
N PRO A 424 -8.68 17.96 -4.02
CA PRO A 424 -8.44 18.14 -5.46
C PRO A 424 -9.46 17.41 -6.35
N GLY A 425 -9.98 16.26 -5.91
CA GLY A 425 -11.03 15.54 -6.62
C GLY A 425 -12.33 16.34 -6.72
N ILE A 426 -12.74 17.04 -5.66
CA ILE A 426 -13.87 17.99 -5.70
C ILE A 426 -13.58 19.11 -6.72
N ALA A 427 -12.36 19.66 -6.73
CA ALA A 427 -11.97 20.64 -7.74
C ALA A 427 -12.05 20.06 -9.17
N GLY A 428 -11.71 18.79 -9.36
CA GLY A 428 -11.90 18.05 -10.62
C GLY A 428 -13.37 17.95 -11.03
N VAL A 429 -14.27 17.69 -10.11
CA VAL A 429 -15.73 17.70 -10.38
C VAL A 429 -16.19 19.10 -10.83
N ILE A 430 -15.77 20.17 -10.12
CA ILE A 430 -16.12 21.55 -10.49
C ILE A 430 -15.57 21.90 -11.88
N LEU A 431 -14.33 21.51 -12.15
CA LEU A 431 -13.73 21.72 -13.48
C LEU A 431 -14.49 20.97 -14.57
N THR A 432 -14.93 19.73 -14.31
CA THR A 432 -15.72 18.93 -15.25
C THR A 432 -17.08 19.56 -15.54
N ILE A 433 -17.71 20.26 -14.58
CA ILE A 433 -18.93 21.05 -14.80
C ILE A 433 -18.67 22.11 -15.89
N GLY A 434 -17.60 22.88 -15.76
CA GLY A 434 -17.22 23.90 -16.75
C GLY A 434 -16.96 23.32 -18.14
N MET A 435 -16.11 22.29 -18.23
CA MET A 435 -15.80 21.62 -19.49
C MET A 435 -17.01 20.90 -20.12
N GLY A 436 -17.92 20.41 -19.28
CA GLY A 436 -19.17 19.79 -19.73
C GLY A 436 -20.06 20.76 -20.47
N VAL A 437 -20.15 21.98 -19.98
CA VAL A 437 -20.89 23.05 -20.66
C VAL A 437 -20.19 23.51 -21.92
N ASP A 438 -18.87 23.67 -21.90
CA ASP A 438 -18.09 24.11 -23.07
C ASP A 438 -18.32 23.21 -24.28
N SER A 439 -18.39 21.90 -24.09
CA SER A 439 -18.71 20.95 -25.17
C SER A 439 -20.09 21.23 -25.80
N ASN A 440 -21.11 21.52 -24.99
CA ASN A 440 -22.45 21.88 -25.51
C ASN A 440 -22.44 23.25 -26.19
N VAL A 441 -21.71 24.24 -25.64
CA VAL A 441 -21.55 25.58 -26.23
C VAL A 441 -20.93 25.46 -27.62
N LEU A 442 -19.84 24.70 -27.78
CA LEU A 442 -19.22 24.46 -29.09
C LEU A 442 -20.20 23.88 -30.11
N ILE A 443 -21.00 22.89 -29.70
CA ILE A 443 -22.03 22.30 -30.56
C ILE A 443 -23.07 23.35 -30.95
N PHE A 444 -23.58 24.13 -29.99
CA PHE A 444 -24.64 25.10 -30.23
C PHE A 444 -24.17 26.25 -31.12
N GLU A 445 -23.00 26.80 -30.89
CA GLU A 445 -22.45 27.84 -31.74
C GLU A 445 -22.21 27.31 -33.16
N ARG A 446 -21.75 26.07 -33.30
CA ARG A 446 -21.62 25.48 -34.64
C ARG A 446 -22.98 25.29 -35.34
N ILE A 447 -24.03 24.87 -34.62
CA ILE A 447 -25.40 24.83 -35.17
C ILE A 447 -25.86 26.23 -35.59
N ARG A 448 -25.59 27.28 -34.79
CA ARG A 448 -25.91 28.66 -35.13
C ARG A 448 -25.18 29.14 -36.40
N GLU A 449 -23.92 28.82 -36.57
CA GLU A 449 -23.18 29.11 -37.79
C GLU A 449 -23.80 28.45 -39.03
N GLU A 450 -24.17 27.17 -38.91
CA GLU A 450 -24.80 26.44 -40.04
C GLU A 450 -26.22 26.97 -40.35
N LEU A 451 -26.98 27.43 -39.34
CA LEU A 451 -28.28 28.11 -39.55
C LEU A 451 -28.08 29.46 -40.24
N ARG A 452 -27.10 30.27 -39.82
CA ARG A 452 -26.75 31.56 -40.47
C ARG A 452 -26.29 31.39 -41.91
N ALA A 453 -25.67 30.25 -42.25
CA ALA A 453 -25.33 29.87 -43.59
C ALA A 453 -26.54 29.43 -44.47
N GLY A 454 -27.76 29.51 -43.93
CA GLY A 454 -29.00 29.23 -44.67
C GLY A 454 -29.41 27.77 -44.78
N LYS A 455 -28.79 26.88 -43.96
CA LYS A 455 -29.18 25.46 -43.97
C LYS A 455 -30.49 25.23 -43.20
N SER A 456 -31.19 24.18 -43.60
CA SER A 456 -32.39 23.77 -42.85
C SER A 456 -32.01 23.34 -41.41
N THR A 457 -32.93 23.52 -40.46
CA THR A 457 -32.75 23.21 -39.05
C THR A 457 -32.20 21.80 -38.82
N ALA A 458 -32.76 20.79 -39.52
CA ALA A 458 -32.30 19.42 -39.40
C ALA A 458 -30.86 19.19 -39.93
N ALA A 459 -30.51 19.87 -41.06
CA ALA A 459 -29.17 19.79 -41.62
C ALA A 459 -28.15 20.56 -40.77
N ALA A 460 -28.54 21.71 -40.21
CA ALA A 460 -27.67 22.51 -39.33
C ALA A 460 -27.34 21.75 -38.03
N VAL A 461 -28.33 21.08 -37.41
CA VAL A 461 -28.10 20.23 -36.24
C VAL A 461 -27.18 19.08 -36.58
N ASP A 462 -27.41 18.33 -37.66
CA ASP A 462 -26.57 17.18 -38.02
C ASP A 462 -25.11 17.59 -38.30
N GLN A 463 -24.92 18.68 -39.06
CA GLN A 463 -23.59 19.18 -39.38
C GLN A 463 -22.88 19.83 -38.17
N GLY A 464 -23.64 20.57 -37.33
CA GLY A 464 -23.12 21.16 -36.11
C GLY A 464 -22.53 20.10 -35.18
N PHE A 465 -23.25 19.02 -34.91
CA PHE A 465 -22.73 17.88 -34.13
C PHE A 465 -21.54 17.20 -34.79
N HIS A 466 -21.55 17.03 -36.12
CA HIS A 466 -20.47 16.37 -36.85
C HIS A 466 -19.17 17.18 -36.78
N HIS A 467 -19.24 18.49 -37.02
CA HIS A 467 -18.06 19.37 -37.02
C HIS A 467 -17.53 19.63 -35.60
N ALA A 468 -18.41 19.82 -34.62
CA ALA A 468 -18.00 20.02 -33.22
C ALA A 468 -17.38 18.75 -32.60
N PHE A 469 -17.80 17.57 -33.05
CA PHE A 469 -17.34 16.29 -32.49
C PHE A 469 -15.81 16.15 -32.53
N GLN A 470 -15.19 16.47 -33.67
CA GLN A 470 -13.74 16.34 -33.80
C GLN A 470 -13.01 17.26 -32.83
N THR A 471 -13.43 18.52 -32.72
CA THR A 471 -12.83 19.48 -31.78
C THR A 471 -12.99 19.02 -30.31
N ILE A 472 -14.17 18.50 -29.95
CA ILE A 472 -14.44 17.98 -28.61
C ILE A 472 -13.52 16.79 -28.30
N ILE A 473 -13.38 15.85 -29.21
CA ILE A 473 -12.49 14.69 -29.00
C ILE A 473 -11.03 15.16 -28.83
N ASP A 474 -10.55 16.05 -29.69
CA ASP A 474 -9.17 16.53 -29.65
C ASP A 474 -8.85 17.22 -28.29
N THR A 475 -9.74 18.09 -27.80
CA THR A 475 -9.57 18.76 -26.50
C THR A 475 -9.66 17.81 -25.32
N HIS A 476 -10.57 16.82 -25.39
CA HIS A 476 -10.73 15.84 -24.31
C HIS A 476 -9.57 14.84 -24.27
N VAL A 477 -9.08 14.37 -25.42
CA VAL A 477 -7.94 13.45 -25.49
C VAL A 477 -6.68 14.07 -24.89
N THR A 478 -6.38 15.33 -25.21
CA THR A 478 -5.21 16.02 -24.63
C THR A 478 -5.30 16.13 -23.11
N THR A 479 -6.49 16.43 -22.59
CA THR A 479 -6.72 16.54 -21.14
C THR A 479 -6.68 15.16 -20.47
N ILE A 480 -7.26 14.11 -21.09
CA ILE A 480 -7.20 12.73 -20.57
C ILE A 480 -5.74 12.22 -20.53
N VAL A 481 -4.92 12.52 -21.56
CA VAL A 481 -3.50 12.15 -21.54
C VAL A 481 -2.76 12.84 -20.37
N SER A 482 -3.03 14.13 -20.14
CA SER A 482 -2.47 14.86 -19.00
C SER A 482 -2.93 14.27 -17.66
N ALA A 483 -4.21 13.92 -17.54
CA ALA A 483 -4.76 13.26 -16.35
C ALA A 483 -4.18 11.84 -16.15
N ALA A 484 -3.93 11.09 -17.24
CA ALA A 484 -3.28 9.79 -17.15
C ALA A 484 -1.84 9.89 -16.60
N ILE A 485 -1.09 10.93 -17.01
CA ILE A 485 0.25 11.21 -16.45
C ILE A 485 0.15 11.54 -14.96
N LEU A 486 -0.83 12.36 -14.56
CA LEU A 486 -1.07 12.67 -13.15
C LEU A 486 -1.50 11.43 -12.34
N PHE A 487 -2.22 10.50 -12.94
CA PHE A 487 -2.59 9.25 -12.28
C PHE A 487 -1.39 8.31 -12.09
N LEU A 488 -0.51 8.21 -13.10
CA LEU A 488 0.65 7.32 -13.06
C LEU A 488 1.76 7.82 -12.12
N PHE A 489 2.00 9.13 -12.09
CA PHE A 489 3.11 9.74 -11.34
C PHE A 489 2.65 10.53 -10.12
N GLY A 490 1.35 10.78 -9.97
CA GLY A 490 0.79 11.47 -8.81
C GLY A 490 0.69 10.58 -7.59
N THR A 491 0.52 11.19 -6.43
CA THR A 491 0.33 10.52 -5.15
C THR A 491 -1.02 10.91 -4.55
N GLY A 492 -1.61 10.04 -3.71
CA GLY A 492 -2.80 10.27 -2.91
C GLY A 492 -3.83 11.26 -3.52
N PRO A 493 -3.92 12.50 -3.00
CA PRO A 493 -4.90 13.48 -3.45
C PRO A 493 -4.85 13.82 -4.94
N VAL A 494 -3.67 13.80 -5.57
CA VAL A 494 -3.49 14.11 -7.00
C VAL A 494 -4.07 13.00 -7.88
N LYS A 495 -3.96 11.73 -7.47
CA LYS A 495 -4.61 10.61 -8.16
C LYS A 495 -6.13 10.77 -8.15
N GLY A 496 -6.72 11.17 -7.01
CA GLY A 496 -8.15 11.46 -6.90
C GLY A 496 -8.63 12.50 -7.92
N PHE A 497 -7.88 13.61 -8.08
CA PHE A 497 -8.14 14.61 -9.12
C PHE A 497 -8.08 14.01 -10.53
N ALA A 498 -7.04 13.24 -10.83
CA ALA A 498 -6.85 12.63 -12.16
C ALA A 498 -8.00 11.66 -12.51
N VAL A 499 -8.46 10.88 -11.54
CA VAL A 499 -9.61 9.96 -11.69
C VAL A 499 -10.89 10.74 -11.99
N THR A 500 -11.27 11.71 -11.15
CA THR A 500 -12.49 12.50 -11.34
C THR A 500 -12.49 13.24 -12.67
N LEU A 501 -11.36 13.81 -13.06
CA LEU A 501 -11.21 14.52 -14.33
C LEU A 501 -11.36 13.57 -15.54
N THR A 502 -10.68 12.43 -15.52
CA THR A 502 -10.72 11.47 -16.62
C THR A 502 -12.14 10.93 -16.85
N PHE A 503 -12.78 10.45 -15.78
CA PHE A 503 -14.12 9.89 -15.90
C PHE A 503 -15.19 10.95 -16.15
N GLY A 504 -15.03 12.15 -15.61
CA GLY A 504 -15.87 13.29 -15.94
C GLY A 504 -15.82 13.66 -17.41
N LEU A 505 -14.65 13.65 -18.04
CA LEU A 505 -14.49 13.90 -19.47
C LEU A 505 -15.08 12.78 -20.33
N LEU A 506 -14.88 11.51 -19.96
CA LEU A 506 -15.49 10.38 -20.67
C LEU A 506 -17.02 10.43 -20.60
N ALA A 507 -17.57 10.72 -19.41
CA ALA A 507 -19.00 10.93 -19.23
C ALA A 507 -19.50 12.12 -20.07
N ASN A 508 -18.72 13.21 -20.15
CA ASN A 508 -19.05 14.39 -20.94
C ASN A 508 -19.15 14.10 -22.44
N ILE A 509 -18.21 13.34 -23.00
CA ILE A 509 -18.31 12.91 -24.43
C ILE A 509 -19.64 12.21 -24.67
N PHE A 510 -20.02 11.30 -23.76
CA PHE A 510 -21.31 10.60 -23.89
C PHE A 510 -22.50 11.54 -23.75
N THR A 511 -22.53 12.41 -22.74
CA THR A 511 -23.69 13.26 -22.46
C THR A 511 -23.83 14.42 -23.43
N ALA A 512 -22.74 15.14 -23.74
CA ALA A 512 -22.76 16.28 -24.66
C ALA A 512 -22.98 15.86 -26.12
N VAL A 513 -22.36 14.76 -26.56
CA VAL A 513 -22.45 14.34 -27.96
C VAL A 513 -23.63 13.40 -28.21
N PHE A 514 -23.75 12.32 -27.44
CA PHE A 514 -24.78 11.31 -27.70
C PHE A 514 -26.12 11.71 -27.09
N VAL A 515 -26.19 12.05 -25.81
CA VAL A 515 -27.46 12.35 -25.13
C VAL A 515 -28.07 13.65 -25.68
N SER A 516 -27.27 14.73 -25.75
CA SER A 516 -27.70 16.03 -26.27
C SER A 516 -28.23 15.89 -27.71
N ARG A 517 -27.56 15.11 -28.58
CA ARG A 517 -28.04 14.82 -29.94
C ARG A 517 -29.40 14.11 -29.94
N VAL A 518 -29.60 13.11 -29.09
CA VAL A 518 -30.87 12.39 -28.98
C VAL A 518 -32.02 13.33 -28.56
N ILE A 519 -31.74 14.26 -27.63
CA ILE A 519 -32.72 15.26 -27.20
C ILE A 519 -33.06 16.20 -28.35
N PHE A 520 -32.08 16.67 -29.15
CA PHE A 520 -32.33 17.47 -30.34
C PHE A 520 -33.14 16.71 -31.40
N GLU A 521 -32.79 15.46 -31.68
CA GLU A 521 -33.51 14.59 -32.61
C GLU A 521 -34.96 14.38 -32.14
N ALA A 522 -35.20 14.20 -30.85
CA ALA A 522 -36.53 14.06 -30.27
C ALA A 522 -37.37 15.35 -30.41
N ASN A 523 -36.73 16.52 -30.17
CA ASN A 523 -37.36 17.82 -30.29
C ASN A 523 -37.73 18.12 -31.75
N LEU A 524 -36.81 17.89 -32.71
CA LEU A 524 -37.05 18.06 -34.14
C LEU A 524 -38.19 17.14 -34.67
N ASN A 525 -38.30 15.91 -34.14
CA ASN A 525 -39.38 14.99 -34.57
C ASN A 525 -40.77 15.40 -34.07
N ARG A 526 -40.86 16.22 -33.03
CA ARG A 526 -42.15 16.73 -32.46
C ARG A 526 -42.60 18.03 -33.10
N ARG A 527 -41.73 18.76 -33.81
CA ARG A 527 -42.03 20.05 -34.42
C ARG A 527 -42.43 19.92 -35.88
N PRO A 528 -43.29 20.82 -36.41
CA PRO A 528 -43.52 20.94 -37.83
C PRO A 528 -42.24 21.20 -38.61
N ARG A 529 -42.19 20.72 -39.87
CA ARG A 529 -41.04 20.93 -40.74
C ARG A 529 -40.85 22.42 -41.04
N GLY A 530 -39.71 22.99 -40.76
CA GLY A 530 -39.36 24.39 -41.05
C GLY A 530 -39.48 25.34 -39.87
N GLU A 531 -39.95 24.89 -38.70
CA GLU A 531 -39.92 25.71 -37.49
C GLU A 531 -38.48 25.94 -37.00
N PRO A 532 -38.11 27.17 -36.63
CA PRO A 532 -36.80 27.46 -36.03
C PRO A 532 -36.67 26.79 -34.66
N ILE A 533 -35.46 26.33 -34.36
CA ILE A 533 -35.11 25.86 -33.01
C ILE A 533 -34.70 27.05 -32.16
N SER A 534 -35.05 27.01 -30.87
CA SER A 534 -34.61 28.02 -29.89
C SER A 534 -33.17 27.71 -29.42
N ILE A 535 -32.23 28.49 -29.95
CA ILE A 535 -30.77 28.37 -29.64
C ILE A 535 -30.21 29.71 -29.09
N GLY A 536 -31.06 30.64 -28.79
CA GLY A 536 -30.69 31.99 -28.34
C GLY A 536 -30.47 33.02 -29.43
#